data_fb8aec2b1ec2ef48839117ec5fbf60f8
#
_entry.id   fb8aec2b1ec2ef48839117ec5fbf60f8
#
_cell.length_a   1.000
_cell.length_b   1.000
_cell.length_c   1.000
_cell.angle_alpha   90.00
_cell.angle_beta   90.00
_cell.angle_gamma   90.00
#
_symmetry.space_group_name_H-M   'P 1'
#
loop_
_entity.id
_entity.type
_entity.pdbx_description
1 polymer ?
#
loop_
_entity_poly.entity_id
_entity_poly.type
_entity_poly.pdbx_seq_one_letter_code
_entity_poly.pdbx_strand_id
1 'polypeptide(L)'
;MSVLIRPLAIGDVTAAVNVIIGGSTKPEAEQPDETALYWAAAEETRNRRGEVLVAELDDEVVGICQVLIFQHFQHTGGWCCEIESVHVRADKRSQGIGAALLESAEALAIERGCYRVQLTSNSVRRDAHRFYSAHGYTASHQGFKKFFTS
;
A
#
# COMPACT_ATOMS: atom_id res chain seq x y z
N MET A 1 -19.27 -7.37 -10.07
CA MET A 1 -18.80 -7.47 -8.68
C MET A 1 -18.22 -6.13 -8.27
N SER A 2 -18.67 -5.61 -7.16
CA SER A 2 -18.12 -4.36 -6.62
C SER A 2 -17.14 -4.67 -5.50
N VAL A 3 -15.96 -4.06 -5.58
CA VAL A 3 -14.97 -4.10 -4.51
C VAL A 3 -15.17 -2.89 -3.60
N LEU A 4 -15.08 -3.11 -2.30
CA LEU A 4 -15.14 -2.04 -1.31
C LEU A 4 -13.72 -1.76 -0.81
N ILE A 5 -13.26 -0.52 -0.94
CA ILE A 5 -12.00 -0.07 -0.36
C ILE A 5 -12.33 0.66 0.94
N ARG A 6 -11.75 0.22 2.03
CA ARG A 6 -12.01 0.75 3.36
C ARG A 6 -10.78 0.68 4.27
N PRO A 7 -10.74 1.43 5.37
CA PRO A 7 -9.67 1.28 6.35
C PRO A 7 -9.60 -0.13 6.93
N LEU A 8 -8.38 -0.58 7.23
CA LEU A 8 -8.14 -1.83 7.91
C LEU A 8 -8.80 -1.83 9.30
N ALA A 9 -9.56 -2.86 9.61
CA ALA A 9 -10.04 -3.14 10.97
C ALA A 9 -9.15 -4.21 11.62
N ILE A 10 -9.16 -4.28 12.96
CA ILE A 10 -8.28 -5.21 13.67
C ILE A 10 -8.51 -6.67 13.25
N GLY A 11 -9.75 -7.04 12.97
CA GLY A 11 -10.11 -8.38 12.51
C GLY A 11 -9.63 -8.74 11.10
N ASP A 12 -9.16 -7.76 10.33
CA ASP A 12 -8.66 -7.98 8.97
C ASP A 12 -7.17 -8.35 8.92
N VAL A 13 -6.45 -8.17 10.02
CA VAL A 13 -4.97 -8.19 10.02
C VAL A 13 -4.42 -9.49 9.43
N THR A 14 -4.84 -10.64 9.93
CA THR A 14 -4.33 -11.92 9.45
C THR A 14 -4.56 -12.11 7.94
N ALA A 15 -5.76 -11.82 7.46
CA ALA A 15 -6.09 -11.93 6.04
C ALA A 15 -5.26 -10.97 5.20
N ALA A 16 -5.08 -9.73 5.65
CA ALA A 16 -4.28 -8.73 4.96
C ALA A 16 -2.80 -9.14 4.88
N VAL A 17 -2.24 -9.67 5.97
CA VAL A 17 -0.86 -10.15 5.99
C VAL A 17 -0.67 -11.32 5.03
N ASN A 18 -1.63 -12.23 4.96
CA ASN A 18 -1.59 -13.33 4.02
C ASN A 18 -1.65 -12.87 2.56
N VAL A 19 -2.35 -11.78 2.27
CA VAL A 19 -2.33 -11.17 0.93
C VAL A 19 -0.91 -10.66 0.61
N ILE A 20 -0.24 -10.02 1.56
CA ILE A 20 1.15 -9.56 1.39
C ILE A 20 2.08 -10.74 1.11
N ILE A 21 1.98 -11.80 1.89
CA ILE A 21 2.82 -12.99 1.75
C ILE A 21 2.71 -13.56 0.33
N GLY A 22 1.52 -13.57 -0.23
CA GLY A 22 1.28 -14.10 -1.57
C GLY A 22 1.96 -13.32 -2.70
N GLY A 23 2.35 -12.09 -2.47
CA GLY A 23 3.00 -11.22 -3.47
C GLY A 23 4.36 -10.70 -3.08
N SER A 24 4.85 -11.02 -1.89
CA SER A 24 6.12 -10.52 -1.38
C SER A 24 7.32 -11.25 -1.96
N THR A 25 8.42 -10.52 -2.17
CA THR A 25 9.72 -11.11 -2.49
C THR A 25 10.43 -11.67 -1.24
N LYS A 26 9.92 -11.34 -0.04
CA LYS A 26 10.44 -11.83 1.25
C LYS A 26 9.29 -12.25 2.16
N PRO A 27 8.52 -13.31 1.80
CA PRO A 27 7.37 -13.71 2.60
C PRO A 27 7.74 -14.15 4.02
N GLU A 28 8.97 -14.62 4.22
CA GLU A 28 9.50 -15.02 5.52
C GLU A 28 9.65 -13.86 6.51
N ALA A 29 9.59 -12.62 6.05
CA ALA A 29 9.62 -11.45 6.92
C ALA A 29 8.29 -11.22 7.64
N GLU A 30 7.22 -11.87 7.18
CA GLU A 30 5.88 -11.65 7.71
C GLU A 30 5.51 -12.70 8.76
N GLN A 31 4.73 -12.29 9.75
CA GLN A 31 4.30 -13.13 10.88
C GLN A 31 2.78 -12.94 11.09
N PRO A 32 1.93 -13.66 10.34
CA PRO A 32 0.47 -13.40 10.36
C PRO A 32 -0.19 -13.51 11.74
N ASP A 33 0.44 -14.27 12.66
CA ASP A 33 -0.11 -14.46 14.01
C ASP A 33 0.23 -13.30 14.98
N GLU A 34 1.18 -12.44 14.59
CA GLU A 34 1.59 -11.29 15.41
C GLU A 34 0.68 -10.09 15.13
N THR A 35 -0.62 -10.27 15.29
CA THR A 35 -1.63 -9.27 14.90
C THR A 35 -1.47 -7.94 15.61
N ALA A 36 -1.05 -7.97 16.89
CA ALA A 36 -0.87 -6.73 17.66
C ALA A 36 0.22 -5.82 17.07
N LEU A 37 1.28 -6.39 16.50
CA LEU A 37 2.36 -5.61 15.91
C LEU A 37 1.89 -4.90 14.64
N TYR A 38 1.16 -5.60 13.79
CA TYR A 38 0.59 -5.01 12.57
C TYR A 38 -0.47 -3.96 12.89
N TRP A 39 -1.31 -4.23 13.86
CA TRP A 39 -2.34 -3.28 14.28
C TRP A 39 -1.72 -1.99 14.83
N ALA A 40 -0.65 -2.11 15.63
CA ALA A 40 0.07 -0.95 16.15
C ALA A 40 0.66 -0.11 14.99
N ALA A 41 1.18 -0.76 13.95
CA ALA A 41 1.68 -0.08 12.76
C ALA A 41 0.57 0.66 12.01
N ALA A 42 -0.61 0.04 11.89
CA ALA A 42 -1.77 0.67 11.25
C ALA A 42 -2.24 1.89 12.07
N GLU A 43 -2.28 1.79 13.39
CA GLU A 43 -2.64 2.92 14.26
C GLU A 43 -1.62 4.06 14.14
N GLU A 44 -0.33 3.75 14.09
CA GLU A 44 0.73 4.75 13.90
C GLU A 44 0.58 5.45 12.54
N THR A 45 0.28 4.70 11.50
CA THR A 45 0.01 5.26 10.17
C THR A 45 -1.16 6.24 10.23
N ARG A 46 -2.23 5.86 10.90
CA ARG A 46 -3.43 6.70 11.06
C ARG A 46 -3.14 7.94 11.89
N ASN A 47 -2.35 7.83 12.95
CA ASN A 47 -1.95 8.97 13.79
C ASN A 47 -1.12 9.98 13.02
N ARG A 48 -0.46 9.56 11.94
CA ARG A 48 0.34 10.42 11.06
C ARG A 48 -0.40 10.79 9.78
N ARG A 49 -1.73 10.83 9.84
CA ARG A 49 -2.62 11.29 8.76
C ARG A 49 -2.75 10.32 7.59
N GLY A 50 -2.07 9.18 7.62
CA GLY A 50 -2.19 8.14 6.61
C GLY A 50 -3.27 7.12 6.94
N GLU A 51 -3.23 6.00 6.22
CA GLU A 51 -4.19 4.91 6.43
C GLU A 51 -3.64 3.61 5.85
N VAL A 52 -4.01 2.50 6.44
CA VAL A 52 -3.88 1.19 5.81
C VAL A 52 -5.25 0.86 5.23
N LEU A 53 -5.30 0.67 3.92
CA LEU A 53 -6.53 0.39 3.20
C LEU A 53 -6.59 -1.08 2.80
N VAL A 54 -7.77 -1.66 2.90
CA VAL A 54 -8.02 -3.02 2.41
C VAL A 54 -9.09 -3.00 1.33
N ALA A 55 -8.99 -3.96 0.43
CA ALA A 55 -10.02 -4.23 -0.57
C ALA A 55 -10.81 -5.44 -0.12
N GLU A 56 -12.13 -5.26 0.05
CA GLU A 56 -13.05 -6.31 0.43
C GLU A 56 -13.89 -6.69 -0.77
N LEU A 57 -13.98 -7.97 -1.03
CA LEU A 57 -14.79 -8.55 -2.09
C LEU A 57 -15.44 -9.81 -1.53
N ASP A 58 -16.79 -9.90 -1.63
CA ASP A 58 -17.55 -11.04 -1.12
C ASP A 58 -17.21 -11.35 0.35
N ASP A 59 -17.15 -10.30 1.19
CA ASP A 59 -16.86 -10.37 2.62
C ASP A 59 -15.44 -10.87 2.95
N GLU A 60 -14.55 -10.92 1.97
CA GLU A 60 -13.16 -11.33 2.16
C GLU A 60 -12.19 -10.18 1.85
N VAL A 61 -11.11 -10.08 2.62
CA VAL A 61 -10.01 -9.16 2.32
C VAL A 61 -9.17 -9.78 1.20
N VAL A 62 -9.14 -9.11 0.06
CA VAL A 62 -8.46 -9.59 -1.15
C VAL A 62 -7.33 -8.65 -1.62
N GLY A 63 -7.16 -7.52 -0.96
CA GLY A 63 -6.12 -6.57 -1.32
C GLY A 63 -5.79 -5.65 -0.15
N ILE A 64 -4.62 -5.01 -0.24
CA ILE A 64 -4.12 -4.09 0.78
C ILE A 64 -3.22 -3.05 0.14
N CYS A 65 -3.17 -1.87 0.72
CA CYS A 65 -2.06 -0.92 0.55
C CYS A 65 -1.92 -0.06 1.79
N GLN A 66 -0.73 0.48 1.99
CA GLN A 66 -0.45 1.42 3.06
C GLN A 66 -0.21 2.79 2.46
N VAL A 67 -0.89 3.81 3.00
CA VAL A 67 -0.78 5.20 2.56
C VAL A 67 -0.07 5.98 3.65
N LEU A 68 1.17 6.38 3.37
CA LEU A 68 1.98 7.18 4.29
C LEU A 68 1.91 8.65 3.89
N ILE A 69 1.68 9.52 4.86
CA ILE A 69 1.63 10.96 4.63
C ILE A 69 2.79 11.59 5.40
N PHE A 70 3.57 12.42 4.72
CA PHE A 70 4.70 13.10 5.36
C PHE A 70 4.86 14.50 4.77
N GLN A 71 5.50 15.37 5.53
CA GLN A 71 5.72 16.76 5.11
C GLN A 71 7.17 16.95 4.69
N HIS A 72 7.36 17.47 3.49
CA HIS A 72 8.69 17.86 2.99
C HIS A 72 9.16 19.15 3.66
N PHE A 73 10.44 19.23 3.93
CA PHE A 73 11.06 20.50 4.24
C PHE A 73 11.15 21.37 2.97
N GLN A 74 11.59 20.78 1.86
CA GLN A 74 11.60 21.44 0.55
C GLN A 74 10.17 21.61 0.01
N HIS A 75 10.00 22.23 -1.14
CA HIS A 75 8.71 22.57 -1.72
C HIS A 75 7.82 23.35 -0.75
N THR A 76 8.45 24.26 0.02
CA THR A 76 7.77 25.14 0.97
C THR A 76 6.93 24.35 1.99
N GLY A 77 7.49 23.25 2.50
CA GLY A 77 6.79 22.42 3.48
C GLY A 77 5.60 21.64 2.90
N GLY A 78 5.65 21.31 1.61
CA GLY A 78 4.56 20.61 0.95
C GLY A 78 4.33 19.21 1.50
N TRP A 79 3.07 18.76 1.52
CA TRP A 79 2.71 17.41 1.95
C TRP A 79 2.88 16.41 0.82
N CYS A 80 3.34 15.23 1.16
CA CYS A 80 3.61 14.12 0.22
C CYS A 80 2.93 12.87 0.69
N CYS A 81 2.63 12.00 -0.27
CA CYS A 81 2.13 10.66 -0.01
C CYS A 81 3.11 9.63 -0.56
N GLU A 82 3.37 8.58 0.22
CA GLU A 82 4.04 7.39 -0.26
C GLU A 82 3.11 6.20 -0.10
N ILE A 83 2.98 5.40 -1.17
CA ILE A 83 2.18 4.18 -1.14
C ILE A 83 3.11 2.99 -0.99
N GLU A 84 2.84 2.17 0.01
CA GLU A 84 3.61 0.97 0.34
C GLU A 84 2.71 -0.26 0.27
N SER A 85 3.31 -1.42 0.03
CA SER A 85 2.67 -2.73 0.19
C SER A 85 1.38 -2.89 -0.62
N VAL A 86 1.39 -2.47 -1.89
CA VAL A 86 0.25 -2.69 -2.77
C VAL A 86 0.23 -4.16 -3.19
N HIS A 87 -0.72 -4.91 -2.68
CA HIS A 87 -0.87 -6.34 -2.99
C HIS A 87 -2.32 -6.70 -3.22
N VAL A 88 -2.54 -7.58 -4.19
CA VAL A 88 -3.84 -8.20 -4.47
C VAL A 88 -3.65 -9.71 -4.40
N ARG A 89 -4.60 -10.39 -3.75
CA ARG A 89 -4.58 -11.86 -3.64
C ARG A 89 -4.49 -12.48 -5.04
N ALA A 90 -3.65 -13.50 -5.19
CA ALA A 90 -3.27 -14.05 -6.49
C ALA A 90 -4.48 -14.48 -7.34
N ASP A 91 -5.49 -15.10 -6.71
CA ASP A 91 -6.70 -15.57 -7.41
C ASP A 91 -7.66 -14.43 -7.78
N LYS A 92 -7.38 -13.20 -7.37
CA LYS A 92 -8.23 -12.03 -7.63
C LYS A 92 -7.52 -10.96 -8.46
N ARG A 93 -6.34 -11.26 -9.00
CA ARG A 93 -5.60 -10.31 -9.85
C ARG A 93 -6.30 -10.12 -11.18
N SER A 94 -5.98 -9.02 -11.87
CA SER A 94 -6.53 -8.65 -13.19
C SER A 94 -8.05 -8.42 -13.19
N GLN A 95 -8.61 -7.99 -12.05
CA GLN A 95 -10.02 -7.66 -11.90
C GLN A 95 -10.24 -6.20 -11.49
N GLY A 96 -9.21 -5.37 -11.59
CA GLY A 96 -9.30 -3.95 -11.27
C GLY A 96 -9.17 -3.62 -9.78
N ILE A 97 -8.86 -4.58 -8.92
CA ILE A 97 -8.74 -4.36 -7.47
C ILE A 97 -7.53 -3.47 -7.15
N GLY A 98 -6.39 -3.74 -7.79
CA GLY A 98 -5.20 -2.91 -7.63
C GLY A 98 -5.44 -1.47 -8.05
N ALA A 99 -6.16 -1.25 -9.15
CA ALA A 99 -6.53 0.08 -9.61
C ALA A 99 -7.44 0.79 -8.60
N ALA A 100 -8.40 0.08 -8.02
CA ALA A 100 -9.31 0.64 -7.02
C ALA A 100 -8.54 1.05 -5.75
N LEU A 101 -7.60 0.23 -5.30
CA LEU A 101 -6.73 0.56 -4.16
C LEU A 101 -5.90 1.83 -4.46
N LEU A 102 -5.29 1.89 -5.63
CA LEU A 102 -4.46 3.01 -6.03
C LEU A 102 -5.27 4.30 -6.13
N GLU A 103 -6.44 4.24 -6.73
CA GLU A 103 -7.34 5.39 -6.84
C GLU A 103 -7.80 5.89 -5.46
N SER A 104 -8.10 4.98 -4.55
CA SER A 104 -8.50 5.33 -3.18
C SER A 104 -7.34 5.97 -2.41
N ALA A 105 -6.13 5.45 -2.58
CA ALA A 105 -4.92 6.03 -1.99
C ALA A 105 -4.66 7.44 -2.52
N GLU A 106 -4.82 7.64 -3.82
CA GLU A 106 -4.65 8.95 -4.46
C GLU A 106 -5.71 9.95 -3.98
N ALA A 107 -6.96 9.50 -3.85
CA ALA A 107 -8.03 10.34 -3.32
C ALA A 107 -7.73 10.80 -1.89
N LEU A 108 -7.21 9.90 -1.06
CA LEU A 108 -6.79 10.25 0.30
C LEU A 108 -5.64 11.25 0.28
N ALA A 109 -4.65 11.06 -0.58
CA ALA A 109 -3.53 11.97 -0.73
C ALA A 109 -4.01 13.39 -1.09
N ILE A 110 -4.94 13.49 -2.03
CA ILE A 110 -5.53 14.77 -2.44
C ILE A 110 -6.29 15.41 -1.26
N GLU A 111 -7.07 14.63 -0.54
CA GLU A 111 -7.81 15.09 0.64
C GLU A 111 -6.87 15.62 1.72
N ARG A 112 -5.69 15.03 1.87
CA ARG A 112 -4.66 15.45 2.83
C ARG A 112 -3.81 16.61 2.33
N GLY A 113 -4.06 17.12 1.12
CA GLY A 113 -3.34 18.26 0.56
C GLY A 113 -1.97 17.91 0.00
N CYS A 114 -1.72 16.67 -0.36
CA CYS A 114 -0.46 16.25 -0.94
C CYS A 114 -0.29 16.78 -2.36
N TYR A 115 0.92 17.28 -2.67
CA TYR A 115 1.22 17.75 -4.02
C TYR A 115 1.71 16.64 -4.93
N ARG A 116 2.11 15.51 -4.36
CA ARG A 116 2.52 14.33 -5.15
C ARG A 116 2.30 13.05 -4.37
N VAL A 117 2.22 11.97 -5.14
CA VAL A 117 2.24 10.59 -4.65
C VAL A 117 3.46 9.92 -5.24
N GLN A 118 4.17 9.14 -4.44
CA GLN A 118 5.31 8.35 -4.89
C GLN A 118 5.20 6.92 -4.37
N LEU A 119 5.90 6.01 -5.02
CA LEU A 119 6.04 4.63 -4.56
C LEU A 119 7.34 4.06 -5.10
N THR A 120 7.81 2.98 -4.49
CA THR A 120 8.91 2.18 -5.00
C THR A 120 8.40 0.79 -5.32
N SER A 121 9.00 0.17 -6.32
CA SER A 121 8.71 -1.22 -6.68
C SER A 121 10.03 -1.92 -6.95
N ASN A 122 10.14 -3.18 -6.52
CA ASN A 122 11.34 -3.97 -6.77
C ASN A 122 11.59 -4.04 -8.28
N SER A 123 12.84 -3.85 -8.69
CA SER A 123 13.22 -3.80 -10.10
C SER A 123 12.90 -5.07 -10.88
N VAL A 124 12.73 -6.21 -10.21
CA VAL A 124 12.37 -7.48 -10.86
C VAL A 124 10.86 -7.62 -11.10
N ARG A 125 10.03 -6.74 -10.52
CA ARG A 125 8.57 -6.79 -10.64
C ARG A 125 8.10 -6.01 -11.87
N ARG A 126 8.39 -6.53 -13.06
CA ARG A 126 8.09 -5.84 -14.33
C ARG A 126 6.59 -5.63 -14.57
N ASP A 127 5.76 -6.56 -14.14
CA ASP A 127 4.31 -6.42 -14.27
C ASP A 127 3.78 -5.27 -13.41
N ALA A 128 4.32 -5.09 -12.21
CA ALA A 128 3.99 -3.96 -11.36
C ALA A 128 4.42 -2.64 -12.02
N HIS A 129 5.61 -2.59 -12.63
CA HIS A 129 6.08 -1.41 -13.34
C HIS A 129 5.13 -1.01 -14.47
N ARG A 130 4.67 -1.97 -15.27
CA ARG A 130 3.69 -1.73 -16.32
C ARG A 130 2.37 -1.20 -15.76
N PHE A 131 1.92 -1.79 -14.65
CA PHE A 131 0.71 -1.36 -13.96
C PHE A 131 0.81 0.11 -13.52
N TYR A 132 1.90 0.49 -12.84
CA TYR A 132 2.08 1.86 -12.37
C TYR A 132 2.22 2.85 -13.53
N SER A 133 2.95 2.50 -14.58
CA SER A 133 3.07 3.34 -15.77
C SER A 133 1.72 3.57 -16.43
N ALA A 134 0.87 2.54 -16.51
CA ALA A 134 -0.47 2.65 -17.08
C ALA A 134 -1.38 3.56 -16.24
N HIS A 135 -1.07 3.75 -14.94
CA HIS A 135 -1.84 4.61 -14.04
C HIS A 135 -1.22 5.99 -13.83
N GLY A 136 -0.33 6.41 -14.73
CA GLY A 136 0.21 7.77 -14.75
C GLY A 136 1.46 8.00 -13.91
N TYR A 137 2.06 6.94 -13.38
CA TYR A 137 3.32 7.05 -12.63
C TYR A 137 4.50 7.02 -13.60
N THR A 138 5.47 7.89 -13.35
CA THR A 138 6.69 7.97 -14.13
C THR A 138 7.85 7.40 -13.33
N ALA A 139 8.61 6.48 -13.90
CA ALA A 139 9.81 5.89 -13.29
C ALA A 139 10.99 6.87 -13.43
N SER A 140 10.92 7.99 -12.69
CA SER A 140 11.85 9.11 -12.80
C SER A 140 13.05 9.02 -11.85
N HIS A 141 12.98 8.15 -10.85
CA HIS A 141 13.99 8.04 -9.80
C HIS A 141 14.34 6.58 -9.55
N GLN A 142 15.51 6.35 -8.96
CA GLN A 142 15.92 5.02 -8.51
C GLN A 142 15.90 4.98 -6.98
N GLY A 143 15.43 3.87 -6.42
CA GLY A 143 15.44 3.63 -4.99
C GLY A 143 16.72 2.93 -4.56
N PHE A 144 17.29 3.36 -3.45
CA PHE A 144 18.44 2.71 -2.84
C PHE A 144 18.07 2.31 -1.42
N LYS A 145 18.32 1.06 -1.06
CA LYS A 145 18.03 0.53 0.28
C LYS A 145 19.29 -0.01 0.91
N LYS A 146 19.41 0.20 2.22
CA LYS A 146 20.47 -0.39 3.04
C LYS A 146 19.78 -0.91 4.29
N PHE A 147 19.90 -2.22 4.51
CA PHE A 147 19.30 -2.88 5.68
C PHE A 147 20.28 -2.88 6.84
N PHE A 148 19.80 -2.59 8.04
CA PHE A 148 20.59 -2.60 9.27
C PHE A 148 20.39 -3.88 10.07
N THR A 149 19.33 -4.64 9.75
CA THR A 149 19.04 -5.95 10.33
C THR A 149 18.74 -6.93 9.20
N SER A 150 18.97 -8.21 9.44
CA SER A 150 18.69 -9.26 8.45
C SER A 150 17.20 -9.55 8.35
#